data_d2c338eb39eaba4adf4d8c4e4df1a6a6
#
_entry.id   d2c338eb39eaba4adf4d8c4e4df1a6a6
#
_cell.length_a   1.000
_cell.length_b   1.000
_cell.length_c   1.000
_cell.angle_alpha   90.00
_cell.angle_beta   90.00
_cell.angle_gamma   90.00
#
_symmetry.space_group_name_H-M   'P 1'
#
loop_
_entity.id
_entity.type
_entity.pdbx_description
1 polymer ?
#
loop_
_entity_poly.entity_id
_entity_poly.type
_entity_poly.pdbx_seq_one_letter_code
_entity_poly.pdbx_strand_id
1 'polypeptide(L)'
;GAAPGTSLRGVVAKVSAQVYGSPAAALATFGVTGTNGKTTTTFLLSYVLELLGRRPGLVGTVELRVGGQAQASAMTTPESPDLQAIVATMVERGDTDLVMEVSSHAIELHRADALSFNVAAFTHLSSDHLDFHGDLESYFAAKAKLFTPQRAAHAVICVDDVWGQRLARECELPVTTVATHISTDVEADWRVRDIVGTASGSDFTLSGRDGELRTSIALPGEFNVSNAALALVSLLASGVSLGELERVLSASGGLATAVPGRMEVVSQSPRCVVDFAHNADALELALAALRSTTTGRLHVVFGATGERDTTKRAEMGRIAVLGADEVIITDDDPHDEDPAVIRAGVASGARAAQATDAGRGTVVQEIAPRAAAIAAAVAKAGPHDTILIAGRGHETIQEVAGVNLELDDREEVRVALAAREGSL
;
A
#
# COMPACT_ATOMS: atom_id res chain seq x y z
N GLY A 1 -12.78 38.22 -6.21
CA GLY A 1 -11.53 37.76 -6.74
C GLY A 1 -10.72 37.09 -5.65
N ALA A 2 -10.06 35.96 -5.95
CA ALA A 2 -9.18 35.32 -4.99
C ALA A 2 -7.99 36.23 -4.64
N ALA A 3 -7.53 36.18 -3.40
CA ALA A 3 -6.36 36.96 -2.97
C ALA A 3 -5.11 36.57 -3.78
N PRO A 4 -4.17 37.48 -4.04
CA PRO A 4 -2.91 37.15 -4.71
C PRO A 4 -2.20 36.00 -3.99
N GLY A 5 -1.84 34.92 -4.72
CA GLY A 5 -1.22 33.71 -4.17
C GLY A 5 -2.19 32.55 -3.84
N THR A 6 -3.51 32.71 -4.03
CA THR A 6 -4.47 31.62 -3.83
C THR A 6 -4.47 30.69 -5.03
N SER A 7 -4.19 29.42 -4.84
CA SER A 7 -4.32 28.39 -5.88
C SER A 7 -5.77 28.28 -6.36
N LEU A 8 -5.99 28.31 -7.67
CA LEU A 8 -7.30 28.09 -8.27
C LEU A 8 -7.92 26.75 -7.82
N ARG A 9 -7.12 25.69 -7.77
CA ARG A 9 -7.54 24.35 -7.30
C ARG A 9 -7.99 24.39 -5.82
N GLY A 10 -7.30 25.13 -4.96
CA GLY A 10 -7.69 25.34 -3.56
C GLY A 10 -9.01 26.13 -3.43
N VAL A 11 -9.29 27.09 -4.34
CA VAL A 11 -10.59 27.77 -4.40
C VAL A 11 -11.69 26.80 -4.82
N VAL A 12 -11.45 25.99 -5.85
CA VAL A 12 -12.38 24.95 -6.32
C VAL A 12 -12.70 23.98 -5.19
N ALA A 13 -11.72 23.52 -4.43
CA ALA A 13 -11.94 22.62 -3.29
C ALA A 13 -12.91 23.23 -2.26
N LYS A 14 -12.68 24.49 -1.87
CA LYS A 14 -13.55 25.20 -0.91
C LYS A 14 -14.96 25.44 -1.44
N VAL A 15 -15.09 25.81 -2.72
CA VAL A 15 -16.40 26.02 -3.36
C VAL A 15 -17.16 24.70 -3.44
N SER A 16 -16.49 23.60 -3.83
CA SER A 16 -17.10 22.28 -3.89
C SER A 16 -17.62 21.84 -2.52
N ALA A 17 -16.83 22.01 -1.45
CA ALA A 17 -17.28 21.71 -0.10
C ALA A 17 -18.52 22.52 0.29
N GLN A 18 -18.57 23.82 -0.04
CA GLN A 18 -19.74 24.67 0.23
C GLN A 18 -20.97 24.23 -0.55
N VAL A 19 -20.82 23.85 -1.83
CA VAL A 19 -21.93 23.37 -2.67
C VAL A 19 -22.55 22.10 -2.09
N TYR A 20 -21.73 21.18 -1.58
CA TYR A 20 -22.19 19.94 -0.96
C TYR A 20 -22.46 20.05 0.55
N GLY A 21 -22.35 21.25 1.14
CA GLY A 21 -22.64 21.48 2.57
C GLY A 21 -21.60 20.91 3.53
N SER A 22 -20.33 20.76 3.08
CA SER A 22 -19.22 20.18 3.88
C SER A 22 -19.55 18.80 4.47
N PRO A 23 -19.88 17.81 3.64
CA PRO A 23 -20.49 16.55 4.07
C PRO A 23 -19.62 15.74 5.02
N ALA A 24 -18.28 15.88 4.95
CA ALA A 24 -17.34 15.17 5.84
C ALA A 24 -17.55 15.50 7.32
N ALA A 25 -18.18 16.63 7.66
CA ALA A 25 -18.48 16.99 9.05
C ALA A 25 -19.49 16.04 9.74
N ALA A 26 -20.24 15.25 8.98
CA ALA A 26 -21.16 14.26 9.48
C ALA A 26 -20.54 12.86 9.70
N LEU A 27 -19.27 12.67 9.33
CA LEU A 27 -18.55 11.38 9.38
C LEU A 27 -17.37 11.46 10.34
N ALA A 28 -17.01 10.32 10.93
CA ALA A 28 -15.67 10.18 11.49
C ALA A 28 -14.68 9.94 10.36
N THR A 29 -13.61 10.74 10.30
CA THR A 29 -12.76 10.82 9.13
C THR A 29 -11.33 10.39 9.44
N PHE A 30 -10.79 9.46 8.62
CA PHE A 30 -9.44 8.91 8.71
C PHE A 30 -8.71 9.16 7.40
N GLY A 31 -7.59 9.88 7.43
CA GLY A 31 -6.73 10.11 6.28
C GLY A 31 -5.39 9.42 6.44
N VAL A 32 -5.00 8.55 5.50
CA VAL A 32 -3.75 7.80 5.57
C VAL A 32 -2.81 8.26 4.46
N THR A 33 -1.60 8.66 4.83
CA THR A 33 -0.53 9.02 3.88
C THR A 33 0.79 8.29 4.21
N GLY A 34 1.73 8.32 3.28
CA GLY A 34 3.04 7.67 3.33
C GLY A 34 3.47 7.22 1.95
N THR A 35 4.62 6.56 1.80
CA THR A 35 5.04 6.00 0.52
C THR A 35 4.29 4.72 0.24
N ASN A 36 4.47 3.69 1.02
CA ASN A 36 3.78 2.41 0.94
C ASN A 36 2.83 2.21 2.15
N GLY A 37 1.95 1.21 2.12
CA GLY A 37 1.09 0.85 3.25
C GLY A 37 -0.27 1.57 3.32
N LYS A 38 -0.50 2.67 2.58
CA LYS A 38 -1.77 3.43 2.60
C LYS A 38 -3.00 2.54 2.40
N THR A 39 -3.03 1.81 1.29
CA THR A 39 -4.14 0.93 0.92
C THR A 39 -4.40 -0.14 1.97
N THR A 40 -3.36 -0.85 2.40
CA THR A 40 -3.51 -1.88 3.43
C THR A 40 -4.05 -1.30 4.73
N THR A 41 -3.50 -0.16 5.19
CA THR A 41 -3.95 0.51 6.42
C THR A 41 -5.41 0.95 6.32
N THR A 42 -5.84 1.51 5.18
CA THR A 42 -7.24 1.94 5.00
C THR A 42 -8.21 0.75 4.94
N PHE A 43 -7.82 -0.35 4.31
CA PHE A 43 -8.62 -1.59 4.31
C PHE A 43 -8.75 -2.18 5.71
N LEU A 44 -7.66 -2.22 6.48
CA LEU A 44 -7.66 -2.73 7.86
C LEU A 44 -8.50 -1.82 8.78
N LEU A 45 -8.40 -0.49 8.65
CA LEU A 45 -9.29 0.46 9.35
C LEU A 45 -10.75 0.19 9.04
N SER A 46 -11.09 0.10 7.75
CA SER A 46 -12.45 -0.20 7.28
C SER A 46 -12.97 -1.52 7.86
N TYR A 47 -12.17 -2.57 7.79
CA TYR A 47 -12.53 -3.88 8.31
C TYR A 47 -12.85 -3.85 9.81
N VAL A 48 -12.01 -3.21 10.64
CA VAL A 48 -12.26 -3.15 12.08
C VAL A 48 -13.46 -2.26 12.40
N LEU A 49 -13.69 -1.17 11.65
CA LEU A 49 -14.89 -0.35 11.80
C LEU A 49 -16.17 -1.18 11.49
N GLU A 50 -16.15 -2.03 10.47
CA GLU A 50 -17.25 -2.96 10.18
C GLU A 50 -17.49 -3.96 11.32
N LEU A 51 -16.41 -4.53 11.91
CA LEU A 51 -16.52 -5.41 13.08
C LEU A 51 -17.10 -4.69 14.31
N LEU A 52 -16.89 -3.38 14.42
CA LEU A 52 -17.48 -2.53 15.46
C LEU A 52 -18.95 -2.16 15.16
N GLY A 53 -19.52 -2.66 14.06
CA GLY A 53 -20.91 -2.40 13.64
C GLY A 53 -21.09 -1.04 12.96
N ARG A 54 -20.00 -0.40 12.52
CA ARG A 54 -20.03 0.88 11.78
C ARG A 54 -20.11 0.63 10.28
N ARG A 55 -20.38 1.66 9.52
CA ARG A 55 -20.46 1.60 8.04
C ARG A 55 -19.43 2.54 7.43
N PRO A 56 -18.19 2.07 7.22
CA PRO A 56 -17.16 2.90 6.62
C PRO A 56 -17.35 3.03 5.11
N GLY A 57 -17.34 4.27 4.62
CA GLY A 57 -17.01 4.58 3.23
C GLY A 57 -15.49 4.54 3.04
N LEU A 58 -15.02 4.05 1.90
CA LEU A 58 -13.60 3.94 1.56
C LEU A 58 -13.29 4.70 0.27
N VAL A 59 -12.23 5.49 0.29
CA VAL A 59 -11.67 6.17 -0.89
C VAL A 59 -10.19 5.80 -1.01
N GLY A 60 -9.84 4.98 -1.98
CA GLY A 60 -8.48 4.49 -2.11
C GLY A 60 -8.11 4.08 -3.52
N THR A 61 -6.90 3.55 -3.66
CA THR A 61 -6.32 3.13 -4.94
C THR A 61 -7.08 1.94 -5.54
N VAL A 62 -7.46 0.97 -4.71
CA VAL A 62 -8.08 -0.29 -5.15
C VAL A 62 -9.56 -0.13 -5.42
N GLU A 63 -10.26 0.53 -4.50
CA GLU A 63 -11.71 0.66 -4.58
C GLU A 63 -12.22 1.98 -4.00
N LEU A 64 -13.38 2.34 -4.46
CA LEU A 64 -14.28 3.32 -3.87
C LEU A 64 -15.48 2.57 -3.29
N ARG A 65 -15.73 2.69 -1.96
CA ARG A 65 -16.88 2.07 -1.28
C ARG A 65 -17.81 3.13 -0.74
N VAL A 66 -19.09 3.08 -1.16
CA VAL A 66 -20.12 4.05 -0.77
C VAL A 66 -21.41 3.29 -0.46
N GLY A 67 -21.93 3.45 0.75
CA GLY A 67 -23.15 2.75 1.19
C GLY A 67 -22.99 1.23 1.19
N GLY A 68 -21.78 0.73 1.46
CA GLY A 68 -21.44 -0.70 1.44
C GLY A 68 -21.25 -1.30 0.04
N GLN A 69 -21.33 -0.49 -1.04
CA GLN A 69 -21.10 -0.95 -2.41
C GLN A 69 -19.72 -0.53 -2.88
N ALA A 70 -18.88 -1.53 -3.23
CA ALA A 70 -17.56 -1.30 -3.80
C ALA A 70 -17.62 -1.16 -5.32
N GLN A 71 -16.81 -0.27 -5.86
CA GLN A 71 -16.56 -0.10 -7.27
C GLN A 71 -15.09 0.21 -7.52
N ALA A 72 -14.59 -0.08 -8.71
CA ALA A 72 -13.21 0.22 -9.08
C ALA A 72 -12.92 1.73 -8.94
N SER A 73 -11.75 2.06 -8.38
CA SER A 73 -11.30 3.44 -8.24
C SER A 73 -10.56 3.88 -9.51
N ALA A 74 -10.84 5.09 -9.97
CA ALA A 74 -10.09 5.70 -11.06
C ALA A 74 -8.79 6.39 -10.59
N MET A 75 -8.73 6.80 -9.32
CA MET A 75 -7.60 7.52 -8.73
C MET A 75 -7.54 7.28 -7.22
N THR A 76 -6.33 7.14 -6.68
CA THR A 76 -6.10 7.00 -5.23
C THR A 76 -6.85 8.07 -4.42
N THR A 77 -6.82 9.31 -4.89
CA THR A 77 -7.51 10.45 -4.28
C THR A 77 -8.16 11.25 -5.41
N PRO A 78 -9.50 11.25 -5.52
CA PRO A 78 -10.25 11.97 -6.56
C PRO A 78 -10.02 13.48 -6.55
N GLU A 79 -10.36 14.16 -7.63
CA GLU A 79 -10.41 15.63 -7.69
C GLU A 79 -11.44 16.17 -6.69
N SER A 80 -11.21 17.37 -6.17
CA SER A 80 -12.01 17.88 -5.05
C SER A 80 -13.52 17.98 -5.33
N PRO A 81 -14.03 18.32 -6.53
CA PRO A 81 -15.47 18.28 -6.80
C PRO A 81 -16.06 16.88 -6.68
N ASP A 82 -15.37 15.89 -7.28
CA ASP A 82 -15.80 14.49 -7.25
C ASP A 82 -15.73 13.92 -5.82
N LEU A 83 -14.65 14.25 -5.10
CA LEU A 83 -14.48 13.84 -3.72
C LEU A 83 -15.60 14.35 -2.81
N GLN A 84 -16.01 15.62 -2.94
CA GLN A 84 -17.11 16.16 -2.15
C GLN A 84 -18.46 15.52 -2.53
N ALA A 85 -18.69 15.22 -3.82
CA ALA A 85 -19.87 14.49 -4.28
C ALA A 85 -19.93 13.07 -3.72
N ILE A 86 -18.77 12.35 -3.73
CA ILE A 86 -18.63 11.01 -3.16
C ILE A 86 -18.96 11.04 -1.66
N VAL A 87 -18.36 11.96 -0.91
CA VAL A 87 -18.57 12.05 0.55
C VAL A 87 -20.04 12.45 0.86
N ALA A 88 -20.65 13.33 0.07
CA ALA A 88 -22.07 13.64 0.21
C ALA A 88 -22.95 12.39 0.00
N THR A 89 -22.62 11.59 -1.03
CA THR A 89 -23.33 10.32 -1.29
C THR A 89 -23.13 9.30 -0.17
N MET A 90 -21.95 9.24 0.46
CA MET A 90 -21.71 8.42 1.65
C MET A 90 -22.68 8.79 2.78
N VAL A 91 -22.79 10.09 3.08
CA VAL A 91 -23.70 10.58 4.12
C VAL A 91 -25.16 10.25 3.77
N GLU A 92 -25.60 10.47 2.53
CA GLU A 92 -26.96 10.16 2.07
C GLU A 92 -27.29 8.66 2.17
N ARG A 93 -26.28 7.78 1.97
CA ARG A 93 -26.43 6.33 2.07
C ARG A 93 -26.23 5.80 3.48
N GLY A 94 -25.95 6.67 4.46
CA GLY A 94 -25.85 6.32 5.87
C GLY A 94 -24.52 5.68 6.25
N ASP A 95 -23.42 5.97 5.53
CA ASP A 95 -22.09 5.67 6.01
C ASP A 95 -21.80 6.51 7.25
N THR A 96 -21.03 5.95 8.18
CA THR A 96 -20.71 6.58 9.47
C THR A 96 -19.29 7.13 9.53
N ASP A 97 -18.45 6.63 8.63
CA ASP A 97 -17.02 6.93 8.57
C ASP A 97 -16.57 7.19 7.15
N LEU A 98 -15.53 8.01 7.00
CA LEU A 98 -14.73 8.14 5.80
C LEU A 98 -13.32 7.66 6.09
N VAL A 99 -12.90 6.59 5.44
CA VAL A 99 -11.51 6.10 5.45
C VAL A 99 -10.90 6.39 4.09
N MET A 100 -9.78 7.11 4.04
CA MET A 100 -9.28 7.65 2.79
C MET A 100 -7.76 7.59 2.66
N GLU A 101 -7.28 7.14 1.50
CA GLU A 101 -5.89 7.34 1.10
C GLU A 101 -5.67 8.79 0.65
N VAL A 102 -4.64 9.45 1.21
CA VAL A 102 -4.25 10.81 0.84
C VAL A 102 -2.87 10.79 0.23
N SER A 103 -2.79 10.80 -1.11
CA SER A 103 -1.51 10.80 -1.82
C SER A 103 -0.83 12.18 -1.74
N SER A 104 0.51 12.20 -1.86
CA SER A 104 1.27 13.45 -1.90
C SER A 104 0.88 14.34 -3.08
N HIS A 105 0.59 13.75 -4.24
CA HIS A 105 0.04 14.45 -5.39
C HIS A 105 -1.30 15.13 -5.05
N ALA A 106 -2.18 14.43 -4.33
CA ALA A 106 -3.47 14.99 -3.94
C ALA A 106 -3.32 16.18 -3.01
N ILE A 107 -2.35 16.15 -2.12
CA ILE A 107 -2.04 17.26 -1.21
C ILE A 107 -1.52 18.46 -2.01
N GLU A 108 -0.51 18.26 -2.89
CA GLU A 108 0.06 19.32 -3.72
C GLU A 108 -0.95 19.90 -4.73
N LEU A 109 -1.80 19.05 -5.28
CA LEU A 109 -2.85 19.43 -6.23
C LEU A 109 -4.15 19.87 -5.55
N HIS A 110 -4.17 20.10 -4.24
CA HIS A 110 -5.32 20.62 -3.48
C HIS A 110 -6.60 19.78 -3.57
N ARG A 111 -6.49 18.46 -3.84
CA ARG A 111 -7.66 17.60 -4.00
C ARG A 111 -8.44 17.38 -2.70
N ALA A 112 -7.72 17.32 -1.56
CA ALA A 112 -8.27 17.09 -0.23
C ALA A 112 -8.32 18.37 0.64
N ASP A 113 -8.11 19.57 0.10
CA ASP A 113 -7.95 20.83 0.87
C ASP A 113 -9.16 21.21 1.72
N ALA A 114 -10.35 20.81 1.32
CA ALA A 114 -11.58 21.12 2.03
C ALA A 114 -12.08 19.99 2.95
N LEU A 115 -11.24 18.97 3.18
CA LEU A 115 -11.48 17.93 4.17
C LEU A 115 -10.65 18.21 5.43
N SER A 116 -11.25 17.91 6.58
CA SER A 116 -10.56 17.83 7.86
C SER A 116 -10.73 16.42 8.41
N PHE A 117 -9.62 15.80 8.80
CA PHE A 117 -9.61 14.44 9.33
C PHE A 117 -9.65 14.44 10.86
N ASN A 118 -10.45 13.56 11.47
CA ASN A 118 -10.37 13.33 12.91
C ASN A 118 -9.00 12.75 13.25
N VAL A 119 -8.52 11.81 12.42
CA VAL A 119 -7.20 11.19 12.55
C VAL A 119 -6.49 11.21 11.21
N ALA A 120 -5.27 11.75 11.16
CA ALA A 120 -4.32 11.61 10.07
C ALA A 120 -3.24 10.60 10.46
N ALA A 121 -3.01 9.59 9.62
CA ALA A 121 -2.03 8.55 9.86
C ALA A 121 -0.87 8.64 8.86
N PHE A 122 0.37 8.46 9.35
CA PHE A 122 1.59 8.42 8.54
C PHE A 122 2.24 7.04 8.64
N THR A 123 2.38 6.36 7.51
CA THR A 123 3.00 5.03 7.45
C THR A 123 4.52 5.11 7.52
N HIS A 124 5.17 5.56 6.44
CA HIS A 124 6.61 5.80 6.32
C HIS A 124 6.91 6.61 5.07
N LEU A 125 8.19 6.99 4.89
CA LEU A 125 8.66 7.64 3.67
C LEU A 125 9.92 6.98 3.16
N SER A 126 9.86 6.52 1.91
CA SER A 126 10.99 6.02 1.14
C SER A 126 11.02 6.65 -0.25
N SER A 127 12.01 6.32 -1.07
CA SER A 127 12.17 6.92 -2.40
C SER A 127 11.07 6.48 -3.35
N ASP A 128 10.23 7.43 -3.74
CA ASP A 128 9.20 7.28 -4.78
C ASP A 128 8.77 8.68 -5.26
N HIS A 129 8.19 8.77 -6.46
CA HIS A 129 7.63 10.00 -7.01
C HIS A 129 8.61 11.21 -7.07
N LEU A 130 9.92 10.96 -7.20
CA LEU A 130 10.92 12.03 -7.29
C LEU A 130 10.89 12.76 -8.64
N ASP A 131 10.30 12.15 -9.66
CA ASP A 131 9.95 12.80 -10.93
C ASP A 131 9.00 13.99 -10.75
N PHE A 132 8.09 13.91 -9.78
CA PHE A 132 7.13 14.97 -9.46
C PHE A 132 7.64 15.92 -8.35
N HIS A 133 8.23 15.37 -7.28
CA HIS A 133 8.62 16.16 -6.10
C HIS A 133 10.05 16.70 -6.16
N GLY A 134 10.90 16.15 -7.04
CA GLY A 134 12.30 16.53 -7.19
C GLY A 134 13.23 15.83 -6.20
N ASP A 135 12.96 15.89 -4.91
CA ASP A 135 13.76 15.28 -3.87
C ASP A 135 12.91 14.76 -2.68
N LEU A 136 13.55 13.98 -1.79
CA LEU A 136 12.88 13.41 -0.60
C LEU A 136 12.40 14.47 0.40
N GLU A 137 13.09 15.60 0.52
CA GLU A 137 12.71 16.69 1.41
C GLU A 137 11.40 17.34 0.94
N SER A 138 11.30 17.64 -0.35
CA SER A 138 10.08 18.16 -0.97
C SER A 138 8.92 17.15 -0.88
N TYR A 139 9.23 15.86 -1.06
CA TYR A 139 8.25 14.78 -0.92
C TYR A 139 7.74 14.65 0.51
N PHE A 140 8.63 14.73 1.51
CA PHE A 140 8.27 14.79 2.92
C PHE A 140 7.41 16.02 3.23
N ALA A 141 7.86 17.21 2.82
CA ALA A 141 7.14 18.46 3.05
C ALA A 141 5.71 18.44 2.46
N ALA A 142 5.53 17.81 1.29
CA ALA A 142 4.20 17.60 0.71
C ALA A 142 3.28 16.80 1.65
N LYS A 143 3.76 15.65 2.17
CA LYS A 143 2.98 14.82 3.08
C LYS A 143 2.74 15.48 4.44
N ALA A 144 3.75 16.18 4.98
CA ALA A 144 3.66 16.87 6.26
C ALA A 144 2.53 17.91 6.31
N LYS A 145 2.13 18.48 5.16
CA LYS A 145 0.98 19.39 5.07
C LYS A 145 -0.35 18.77 5.55
N LEU A 146 -0.48 17.44 5.56
CA LEU A 146 -1.67 16.78 6.08
C LEU A 146 -1.77 16.91 7.62
N PHE A 147 -0.65 17.07 8.31
CA PHE A 147 -0.52 17.07 9.76
C PHE A 147 -0.52 18.50 10.33
N THR A 148 -1.49 19.30 9.91
CA THR A 148 -1.68 20.68 10.37
C THR A 148 -3.08 20.83 10.99
N PRO A 149 -3.28 21.79 11.93
CA PRO A 149 -4.57 22.01 12.59
C PRO A 149 -5.74 22.31 11.64
N GLN A 150 -5.44 22.76 10.42
CA GLN A 150 -6.44 23.02 9.38
C GLN A 150 -6.92 21.73 8.70
N ARG A 151 -6.13 20.64 8.77
CA ARG A 151 -6.37 19.40 8.01
C ARG A 151 -6.67 18.19 8.87
N ALA A 152 -6.19 18.19 10.12
CA ALA A 152 -6.44 17.07 11.02
C ALA A 152 -6.54 17.55 12.49
N ALA A 153 -7.25 16.77 13.31
CA ALA A 153 -7.37 17.00 14.73
C ALA A 153 -6.34 16.20 15.54
N HIS A 154 -5.92 15.04 15.06
CA HIS A 154 -4.97 14.15 15.72
C HIS A 154 -4.06 13.48 14.70
N ALA A 155 -2.78 13.29 15.04
CA ALA A 155 -1.80 12.60 14.21
C ALA A 155 -1.43 11.24 14.82
N VAL A 156 -1.44 10.18 14.00
CA VAL A 156 -0.87 8.87 14.37
C VAL A 156 0.31 8.59 13.45
N ILE A 157 1.51 8.48 14.00
CA ILE A 157 2.74 8.50 13.22
C ILE A 157 3.58 7.26 13.52
N CYS A 158 3.86 6.45 12.48
CA CYS A 158 4.88 5.42 12.57
C CYS A 158 6.26 6.07 12.63
N VAL A 159 7.04 5.71 13.67
CA VAL A 159 8.36 6.32 13.95
C VAL A 159 9.52 5.37 13.67
N ASP A 160 9.31 4.35 12.86
CA ASP A 160 10.33 3.37 12.50
C ASP A 160 11.44 3.97 11.61
N ASP A 161 11.12 5.01 10.84
CA ASP A 161 12.07 5.73 9.99
C ASP A 161 12.35 7.16 10.50
N VAL A 162 13.41 7.77 9.96
CA VAL A 162 13.85 9.13 10.33
C VAL A 162 12.83 10.21 9.98
N TRP A 163 11.99 9.99 8.96
CA TRP A 163 10.97 10.93 8.51
C TRP A 163 9.75 10.92 9.41
N GLY A 164 9.32 9.74 9.86
CA GLY A 164 8.27 9.59 10.87
C GLY A 164 8.69 10.21 12.21
N GLN A 165 9.94 9.96 12.64
CA GLN A 165 10.51 10.59 13.83
C GLN A 165 10.56 12.11 13.72
N ARG A 166 10.93 12.63 12.55
CA ARG A 166 10.95 14.06 12.27
C ARG A 166 9.54 14.64 12.29
N LEU A 167 8.60 13.99 11.59
CA LEU A 167 7.20 14.43 11.56
C LEU A 167 6.62 14.48 12.98
N ALA A 168 6.86 13.48 13.82
CA ALA A 168 6.37 13.46 15.20
C ALA A 168 6.92 14.62 16.04
N ARG A 169 8.17 15.06 15.80
CA ARG A 169 8.76 16.21 16.50
C ARG A 169 8.28 17.56 15.98
N GLU A 170 8.01 17.68 14.68
CA GLU A 170 7.62 18.94 14.02
C GLU A 170 6.09 19.16 14.00
N CYS A 171 5.30 18.12 14.28
CA CYS A 171 3.84 18.16 14.21
C CYS A 171 3.25 19.03 15.35
N GLU A 172 2.35 19.96 14.98
CA GLU A 172 1.66 20.82 15.93
C GLU A 172 0.37 20.21 16.51
N LEU A 173 -0.05 19.07 15.98
CA LEU A 173 -1.23 18.35 16.46
C LEU A 173 -0.93 17.54 17.70
N PRO A 174 -1.93 17.09 18.47
CA PRO A 174 -1.78 15.94 19.35
C PRO A 174 -1.25 14.74 18.56
N VAL A 175 -0.14 14.16 19.00
CA VAL A 175 0.54 13.04 18.33
C VAL A 175 0.43 11.78 19.17
N THR A 176 0.12 10.67 18.52
CA THR A 176 0.32 9.32 19.05
C THR A 176 1.32 8.59 18.13
N THR A 177 2.40 8.11 18.72
CA THR A 177 3.48 7.44 17.99
C THR A 177 3.36 5.92 18.05
N VAL A 178 3.74 5.26 16.95
CA VAL A 178 3.75 3.80 16.81
C VAL A 178 5.13 3.36 16.36
N ALA A 179 5.76 2.43 17.09
CA ALA A 179 6.98 1.75 16.66
C ALA A 179 6.70 0.25 16.43
N THR A 180 7.15 -0.27 15.30
CA THR A 180 6.86 -1.65 14.90
C THR A 180 8.11 -2.50 14.69
N HIS A 181 9.28 -1.89 14.47
CA HIS A 181 10.55 -2.60 14.42
C HIS A 181 11.15 -2.80 15.81
N ILE A 182 11.43 -4.05 16.17
CA ILE A 182 12.02 -4.44 17.47
C ILE A 182 13.43 -3.83 17.66
N SER A 183 14.13 -3.56 16.55
CA SER A 183 15.52 -3.06 16.54
C SER A 183 15.66 -1.56 16.75
N THR A 184 14.58 -0.80 16.82
CA THR A 184 14.64 0.65 17.03
C THR A 184 14.51 0.99 18.51
N ASP A 185 15.52 1.64 19.09
CA ASP A 185 15.49 2.23 20.45
C ASP A 185 14.66 3.53 20.52
N VAL A 186 13.74 3.71 19.56
CA VAL A 186 12.89 4.90 19.51
C VAL A 186 11.75 4.75 20.51
N GLU A 187 11.60 5.71 21.41
CA GLU A 187 10.43 5.77 22.30
C GLU A 187 9.16 6.01 21.47
N ALA A 188 8.10 5.25 21.76
CA ALA A 188 6.80 5.38 21.14
C ALA A 188 5.68 5.10 22.14
N ASP A 189 4.51 5.73 21.96
CA ASP A 189 3.33 5.52 22.80
C ASP A 189 2.79 4.11 22.67
N TRP A 190 2.86 3.53 21.47
CA TRP A 190 2.49 2.16 21.15
C TRP A 190 3.63 1.44 20.46
N ARG A 191 3.85 0.19 20.84
CA ARG A 191 4.91 -0.65 20.28
C ARG A 191 4.40 -2.03 19.95
N VAL A 192 4.79 -2.53 18.77
CA VAL A 192 4.59 -3.93 18.42
C VAL A 192 5.68 -4.80 19.07
N ARG A 193 5.26 -5.96 19.58
CA ARG A 193 6.12 -6.98 20.16
C ARG A 193 5.68 -8.38 19.73
N ASP A 194 6.51 -9.37 19.99
CA ASP A 194 6.21 -10.80 19.83
C ASP A 194 5.67 -11.15 18.44
N ILE A 195 6.28 -10.60 17.39
CA ILE A 195 5.88 -10.91 16.03
C ILE A 195 6.26 -12.35 15.70
N VAL A 196 5.26 -13.16 15.35
CA VAL A 196 5.43 -14.55 14.88
C VAL A 196 4.83 -14.67 13.48
N GLY A 197 5.71 -14.64 12.47
CA GLY A 197 5.31 -14.76 11.07
C GLY A 197 4.95 -16.19 10.66
N THR A 198 3.93 -16.33 9.82
CA THR A 198 3.50 -17.56 9.19
C THR A 198 3.39 -17.37 7.67
N ALA A 199 3.15 -18.45 6.93
CA ALA A 199 2.94 -18.37 5.48
C ALA A 199 1.69 -17.56 5.09
N SER A 200 0.71 -17.41 5.99
CA SER A 200 -0.56 -16.74 5.72
C SER A 200 -0.76 -15.44 6.49
N GLY A 201 0.20 -15.04 7.33
CA GLY A 201 0.05 -13.83 8.15
C GLY A 201 1.02 -13.77 9.31
N SER A 202 0.69 -13.01 10.35
CA SER A 202 1.52 -12.86 11.55
C SER A 202 0.66 -12.68 12.79
N ASP A 203 1.07 -13.30 13.89
CA ASP A 203 0.60 -12.98 15.24
C ASP A 203 1.49 -11.88 15.83
N PHE A 204 0.93 -10.99 16.63
CA PHE A 204 1.68 -9.92 17.27
C PHE A 204 0.97 -9.38 18.52
N THR A 205 1.72 -8.67 19.36
CA THR A 205 1.23 -7.94 20.52
C THR A 205 1.44 -6.44 20.30
N LEU A 206 0.36 -5.64 20.36
CA LEU A 206 0.42 -4.18 20.39
C LEU A 206 0.39 -3.75 21.86
N SER A 207 1.45 -3.10 22.34
CA SER A 207 1.66 -2.74 23.76
C SER A 207 1.80 -1.22 23.89
N GLY A 208 1.05 -0.61 24.79
CA GLY A 208 1.09 0.81 25.11
C GLY A 208 0.77 1.07 26.56
N ARG A 209 0.74 2.35 26.96
CA ARG A 209 0.47 2.72 28.37
C ARG A 209 -0.91 2.29 28.87
N ASP A 210 -1.89 2.15 27.97
CA ASP A 210 -3.28 1.83 28.32
C ASP A 210 -3.54 0.31 28.34
N GLY A 211 -2.52 -0.52 28.06
CA GLY A 211 -2.61 -1.98 28.09
C GLY A 211 -1.96 -2.64 26.89
N GLU A 212 -2.31 -3.89 26.68
CA GLU A 212 -1.83 -4.74 25.58
C GLU A 212 -2.98 -5.34 24.81
N LEU A 213 -2.82 -5.47 23.49
CA LEU A 213 -3.75 -6.14 22.59
C LEU A 213 -2.99 -7.22 21.81
N ARG A 214 -3.34 -8.49 22.04
CA ARG A 214 -2.83 -9.61 21.25
C ARG A 214 -3.79 -9.88 20.10
N THR A 215 -3.25 -9.95 18.88
CA THR A 215 -4.06 -10.18 17.70
C THR A 215 -3.21 -10.78 16.57
N SER A 216 -3.83 -11.05 15.44
CA SER A 216 -3.17 -11.54 14.22
C SER A 216 -3.62 -10.75 13.00
N ILE A 217 -2.82 -10.80 11.96
CA ILE A 217 -3.15 -10.27 10.63
C ILE A 217 -2.98 -11.37 9.58
N ALA A 218 -3.97 -11.53 8.70
CA ALA A 218 -3.97 -12.53 7.63
C ALA A 218 -3.29 -12.03 6.35
N LEU A 219 -2.23 -11.23 6.49
CA LEU A 219 -1.38 -10.76 5.40
C LEU A 219 0.08 -11.02 5.79
N PRO A 220 0.87 -11.73 4.96
CA PRO A 220 2.27 -12.00 5.26
C PRO A 220 3.13 -10.73 5.22
N GLY A 221 4.20 -10.73 6.04
CA GLY A 221 5.20 -9.66 6.10
C GLY A 221 5.05 -8.73 7.31
N GLU A 222 6.19 -8.42 7.94
CA GLU A 222 6.22 -7.52 9.12
C GLU A 222 5.71 -6.10 8.80
N PHE A 223 5.90 -5.62 7.57
CA PHE A 223 5.35 -4.34 7.13
C PHE A 223 3.81 -4.31 7.18
N ASN A 224 3.14 -5.47 7.04
CA ASN A 224 1.69 -5.56 7.22
C ASN A 224 1.30 -5.53 8.71
N VAL A 225 2.17 -6.02 9.60
CA VAL A 225 2.00 -5.80 11.05
C VAL A 225 2.10 -4.31 11.38
N SER A 226 3.02 -3.57 10.73
CA SER A 226 3.11 -2.10 10.85
C SER A 226 1.83 -1.41 10.40
N ASN A 227 1.30 -1.80 9.24
CA ASN A 227 0.02 -1.29 8.74
C ASN A 227 -1.15 -1.58 9.69
N ALA A 228 -1.18 -2.78 10.28
CA ALA A 228 -2.18 -3.19 11.26
C ALA A 228 -2.07 -2.39 12.56
N ALA A 229 -0.87 -2.23 13.10
CA ALA A 229 -0.64 -1.44 14.31
C ALA A 229 -1.07 0.02 14.10
N LEU A 230 -0.71 0.62 12.96
CA LEU A 230 -1.11 1.98 12.60
C LEU A 230 -2.63 2.12 12.50
N ALA A 231 -3.32 1.15 11.90
CA ALA A 231 -4.79 1.12 11.80
C ALA A 231 -5.43 1.03 13.19
N LEU A 232 -4.97 0.11 14.05
CA LEU A 232 -5.51 -0.08 15.39
C LEU A 232 -5.29 1.14 16.29
N VAL A 233 -4.08 1.73 16.25
CA VAL A 233 -3.78 2.95 17.02
C VAL A 233 -4.57 4.15 16.49
N SER A 234 -4.86 4.22 15.20
CA SER A 234 -5.74 5.26 14.63
C SER A 234 -7.17 5.16 15.17
N LEU A 235 -7.68 3.94 15.38
CA LEU A 235 -8.98 3.72 16.02
C LEU A 235 -8.96 4.10 17.52
N LEU A 236 -7.90 3.74 18.23
CA LEU A 236 -7.71 4.15 19.63
C LEU A 236 -7.66 5.68 19.76
N ALA A 237 -6.92 6.35 18.87
CA ALA A 237 -6.85 7.82 18.82
C ALA A 237 -8.20 8.48 18.48
N SER A 238 -9.09 7.77 17.77
CA SER A 238 -10.45 8.23 17.48
C SER A 238 -11.44 8.03 18.62
N GLY A 239 -11.01 7.40 19.73
CA GLY A 239 -11.83 7.17 20.91
C GLY A 239 -12.42 5.74 21.03
N VAL A 240 -12.09 4.83 20.11
CA VAL A 240 -12.40 3.39 20.29
C VAL A 240 -11.56 2.86 21.46
N SER A 241 -12.16 2.14 22.39
CA SER A 241 -11.44 1.59 23.53
C SER A 241 -10.67 0.32 23.18
N LEU A 242 -9.60 0.04 23.94
CA LEU A 242 -8.81 -1.18 23.80
C LEU A 242 -9.66 -2.44 23.98
N GLY A 243 -10.61 -2.43 24.94
CA GLY A 243 -11.50 -3.56 25.20
C GLY A 243 -12.52 -3.81 24.06
N GLU A 244 -12.96 -2.77 23.34
CA GLU A 244 -13.79 -2.95 22.15
C GLU A 244 -12.99 -3.60 21.02
N LEU A 245 -11.75 -3.17 20.78
CA LEU A 245 -10.86 -3.79 19.80
C LEU A 245 -10.59 -5.26 20.15
N GLU A 246 -10.22 -5.55 21.40
CA GLU A 246 -9.96 -6.91 21.88
C GLU A 246 -11.18 -7.81 21.65
N ARG A 247 -12.37 -7.35 21.99
CA ARG A 247 -13.62 -8.10 21.82
C ARG A 247 -13.90 -8.43 20.36
N VAL A 248 -13.82 -7.45 19.45
CA VAL A 248 -14.17 -7.70 18.04
C VAL A 248 -13.10 -8.51 17.31
N LEU A 249 -11.81 -8.27 17.60
CA LEU A 249 -10.72 -9.01 16.98
C LEU A 249 -10.62 -10.45 17.48
N SER A 250 -10.89 -10.70 18.78
CA SER A 250 -10.96 -12.06 19.28
C SER A 250 -12.12 -12.84 18.65
N ALA A 251 -13.27 -12.19 18.42
CA ALA A 251 -14.42 -12.84 17.79
C ALA A 251 -14.21 -13.13 16.29
N SER A 252 -13.44 -12.30 15.59
CA SER A 252 -13.15 -12.46 14.14
C SER A 252 -11.94 -13.33 13.85
N GLY A 253 -11.14 -13.71 14.87
CA GLY A 253 -9.86 -14.38 14.67
C GLY A 253 -8.75 -13.45 14.19
N GLY A 254 -8.82 -12.17 14.54
CA GLY A 254 -7.84 -11.13 14.19
C GLY A 254 -8.28 -10.26 13.01
N LEU A 255 -7.30 -9.62 12.36
CA LEU A 255 -7.51 -8.82 11.14
C LEU A 255 -7.52 -9.75 9.92
N ALA A 256 -8.65 -10.46 9.73
CA ALA A 256 -8.82 -11.51 8.72
C ALA A 256 -9.44 -10.96 7.42
N THR A 257 -8.90 -9.86 6.90
CA THR A 257 -9.34 -9.28 5.61
C THR A 257 -8.29 -9.43 4.53
N ALA A 258 -8.72 -9.70 3.31
CA ALA A 258 -7.87 -9.64 2.13
C ALA A 258 -7.83 -8.20 1.62
N VAL A 259 -6.66 -7.81 1.08
CA VAL A 259 -6.48 -6.54 0.38
C VAL A 259 -6.08 -6.85 -1.05
N PRO A 260 -6.94 -6.56 -2.05
CA PRO A 260 -6.67 -6.98 -3.43
C PRO A 260 -5.32 -6.47 -3.92
N GLY A 261 -4.50 -7.39 -4.45
CA GLY A 261 -3.17 -7.09 -4.95
C GLY A 261 -2.16 -6.58 -3.92
N ARG A 262 -2.34 -6.90 -2.64
CA ARG A 262 -1.39 -6.60 -1.56
C ARG A 262 -1.07 -7.90 -0.82
N MET A 263 0.09 -8.51 -1.13
CA MET A 263 0.49 -9.83 -0.64
C MET A 263 -0.64 -10.86 -0.76
N GLU A 264 -1.44 -10.75 -1.83
CA GLU A 264 -2.60 -11.59 -2.09
C GLU A 264 -2.17 -13.00 -2.51
N VAL A 265 -2.51 -13.99 -1.69
CA VAL A 265 -2.19 -15.40 -1.97
C VAL A 265 -3.25 -15.96 -2.92
N VAL A 266 -2.88 -16.19 -4.18
CA VAL A 266 -3.77 -16.73 -5.22
C VAL A 266 -3.75 -18.27 -5.23
N SER A 267 -2.63 -18.89 -4.87
CA SER A 267 -2.46 -20.33 -4.77
C SER A 267 -1.52 -20.70 -3.62
N GLN A 268 -1.71 -21.91 -3.07
CA GLN A 268 -0.90 -22.42 -1.97
C GLN A 268 0.18 -23.43 -2.44
N SER A 269 0.04 -24.04 -3.63
CA SER A 269 1.00 -25.04 -4.13
C SER A 269 1.03 -25.12 -5.66
N PRO A 270 2.06 -24.55 -6.33
CA PRO A 270 3.05 -23.65 -5.76
C PRO A 270 2.39 -22.43 -5.13
N ARG A 271 3.03 -21.87 -4.13
CA ARG A 271 2.49 -20.64 -3.52
C ARG A 271 2.67 -19.47 -4.48
N CYS A 272 1.57 -18.90 -4.97
CA CYS A 272 1.58 -17.74 -5.85
C CYS A 272 1.03 -16.53 -5.09
N VAL A 273 1.82 -15.46 -5.04
CA VAL A 273 1.49 -14.21 -4.34
C VAL A 273 1.53 -13.06 -5.33
N VAL A 274 0.45 -12.27 -5.37
CA VAL A 274 0.36 -11.06 -6.19
C VAL A 274 0.48 -9.83 -5.30
N ASP A 275 1.39 -8.91 -5.64
CA ASP A 275 1.64 -7.70 -4.86
C ASP A 275 1.86 -6.46 -5.75
N PHE A 276 1.52 -5.30 -5.24
CA PHE A 276 1.72 -4.00 -5.91
C PHE A 276 3.13 -3.42 -5.74
N ALA A 277 4.10 -4.19 -5.31
CA ALA A 277 5.49 -3.76 -5.11
C ALA A 277 6.12 -3.28 -6.42
N HIS A 278 6.03 -1.97 -6.70
CA HIS A 278 6.45 -1.29 -7.92
C HIS A 278 7.62 -0.31 -7.71
N ASN A 279 8.19 -0.29 -6.52
CA ASN A 279 9.41 0.44 -6.18
C ASN A 279 10.40 -0.46 -5.44
N ALA A 280 11.64 0.00 -5.29
CA ALA A 280 12.74 -0.78 -4.73
C ALA A 280 12.46 -1.26 -3.30
N ASP A 281 12.03 -0.36 -2.43
CA ASP A 281 11.72 -0.61 -1.03
C ASP A 281 10.60 -1.67 -0.85
N ALA A 282 9.49 -1.49 -1.56
CA ALA A 282 8.38 -2.44 -1.50
C ALA A 282 8.77 -3.83 -2.03
N LEU A 283 9.57 -3.89 -3.10
CA LEU A 283 10.04 -5.17 -3.65
C LEU A 283 10.97 -5.89 -2.69
N GLU A 284 11.89 -5.18 -2.03
CA GLU A 284 12.78 -5.74 -1.02
C GLU A 284 11.99 -6.31 0.17
N LEU A 285 11.04 -5.56 0.70
CA LEU A 285 10.20 -5.99 1.81
C LEU A 285 9.33 -7.20 1.45
N ALA A 286 8.74 -7.22 0.25
CA ALA A 286 7.93 -8.34 -0.21
C ALA A 286 8.76 -9.62 -0.38
N LEU A 287 9.96 -9.52 -0.99
CA LEU A 287 10.88 -10.65 -1.14
C LEU A 287 11.37 -11.18 0.21
N ALA A 288 11.76 -10.29 1.13
CA ALA A 288 12.20 -10.66 2.48
C ALA A 288 11.09 -11.40 3.26
N ALA A 289 9.86 -10.89 3.19
CA ALA A 289 8.69 -11.50 3.82
C ALA A 289 8.42 -12.91 3.30
N LEU A 290 8.49 -13.11 1.98
CA LEU A 290 8.26 -14.41 1.37
C LEU A 290 9.44 -15.37 1.60
N ARG A 291 10.66 -14.85 1.56
CA ARG A 291 11.88 -15.67 1.80
C ARG A 291 11.84 -16.36 3.16
N SER A 292 11.39 -15.65 4.20
CA SER A 292 11.34 -16.20 5.56
C SER A 292 10.43 -17.43 5.72
N THR A 293 9.45 -17.59 4.83
CA THR A 293 8.43 -18.66 4.88
C THR A 293 8.49 -19.62 3.69
N THR A 294 9.38 -19.40 2.72
CA THR A 294 9.55 -20.27 1.54
C THR A 294 10.51 -21.40 1.86
N THR A 295 10.06 -22.63 1.72
CA THR A 295 10.89 -23.84 1.95
C THR A 295 11.58 -24.34 0.68
N GLY A 296 11.06 -24.00 -0.49
CA GLY A 296 11.64 -24.26 -1.80
C GLY A 296 12.36 -23.03 -2.37
N ARG A 297 12.25 -22.84 -3.67
CA ARG A 297 12.80 -21.67 -4.38
C ARG A 297 11.83 -20.51 -4.33
N LEU A 298 12.37 -19.30 -4.25
CA LEU A 298 11.61 -18.07 -4.41
C LEU A 298 11.82 -17.51 -5.82
N HIS A 299 10.75 -17.44 -6.60
CA HIS A 299 10.71 -16.85 -7.93
C HIS A 299 10.10 -15.47 -7.84
N VAL A 300 10.57 -14.51 -8.65
CA VAL A 300 9.93 -13.21 -8.81
C VAL A 300 9.71 -12.90 -10.28
N VAL A 301 8.47 -12.47 -10.60
CA VAL A 301 8.06 -11.96 -11.91
C VAL A 301 7.69 -10.51 -11.75
N PHE A 302 8.40 -9.58 -12.39
CA PHE A 302 8.13 -8.16 -12.25
C PHE A 302 8.64 -7.36 -13.44
N GLY A 303 8.15 -6.12 -13.56
CA GLY A 303 8.58 -5.12 -14.52
C GLY A 303 8.75 -3.75 -13.86
N ALA A 304 8.85 -2.74 -14.70
CA ALA A 304 8.81 -1.35 -14.27
C ALA A 304 7.91 -0.55 -15.22
N THR A 305 7.24 0.46 -14.67
CA THR A 305 6.34 1.34 -15.42
C THR A 305 7.15 2.29 -16.31
N GLY A 306 6.67 2.51 -17.54
CA GLY A 306 7.20 3.52 -18.46
C GLY A 306 6.82 4.95 -18.06
N GLU A 307 7.48 5.95 -18.65
CA GLU A 307 7.21 7.39 -18.47
C GLU A 307 7.21 7.86 -16.99
N ARG A 308 7.87 7.11 -16.11
CA ARG A 308 8.02 7.39 -14.69
C ARG A 308 9.49 7.39 -14.32
N ASP A 309 9.78 7.51 -13.02
CA ASP A 309 11.13 7.48 -12.47
C ASP A 309 11.95 6.30 -13.03
N THR A 310 12.88 6.59 -13.92
CA THR A 310 13.76 5.59 -14.55
C THR A 310 14.89 5.13 -13.62
N THR A 311 15.20 5.91 -12.58
CA THR A 311 16.34 5.65 -11.69
C THR A 311 16.13 4.41 -10.83
N LYS A 312 14.88 4.05 -10.54
CA LYS A 312 14.52 2.87 -9.76
C LYS A 312 14.73 1.55 -10.51
N ARG A 313 14.76 1.54 -11.86
CA ARG A 313 14.76 0.32 -12.67
C ARG A 313 15.94 -0.59 -12.37
N ALA A 314 17.17 -0.06 -12.40
CA ALA A 314 18.36 -0.84 -12.11
C ALA A 314 18.39 -1.32 -10.65
N GLU A 315 17.94 -0.50 -9.71
CA GLU A 315 17.89 -0.86 -8.30
C GLU A 315 16.88 -1.97 -8.02
N MET A 316 15.69 -1.94 -8.65
CA MET A 316 14.72 -3.05 -8.57
C MET A 316 15.30 -4.35 -9.12
N GLY A 317 16.04 -4.28 -10.24
CA GLY A 317 16.74 -5.44 -10.79
C GLY A 317 17.78 -6.02 -9.83
N ARG A 318 18.56 -5.16 -9.16
CA ARG A 318 19.54 -5.55 -8.14
C ARG A 318 18.89 -6.25 -6.97
N ILE A 319 17.83 -5.66 -6.41
CA ILE A 319 17.08 -6.19 -5.27
C ILE A 319 16.47 -7.56 -5.59
N ALA A 320 15.88 -7.70 -6.78
CA ALA A 320 15.29 -8.96 -7.21
C ALA A 320 16.32 -10.10 -7.22
N VAL A 321 17.53 -9.85 -7.73
CA VAL A 321 18.62 -10.85 -7.75
C VAL A 321 19.12 -11.23 -6.36
N LEU A 322 19.16 -10.26 -5.45
CA LEU A 322 19.63 -10.52 -4.08
C LEU A 322 18.56 -11.18 -3.20
N GLY A 323 17.28 -11.01 -3.52
CA GLY A 323 16.15 -11.50 -2.73
C GLY A 323 15.54 -12.83 -3.22
N ALA A 324 15.74 -13.21 -4.50
CA ALA A 324 15.10 -14.36 -5.11
C ALA A 324 16.12 -15.36 -5.68
N ASP A 325 15.69 -16.62 -5.88
CA ASP A 325 16.49 -17.67 -6.53
C ASP A 325 16.33 -17.60 -8.06
N GLU A 326 15.21 -17.06 -8.52
CA GLU A 326 14.90 -16.91 -9.95
C GLU A 326 14.16 -15.59 -10.19
N VAL A 327 14.63 -14.85 -11.18
CA VAL A 327 14.11 -13.53 -11.56
C VAL A 327 13.66 -13.58 -13.01
N ILE A 328 12.39 -13.26 -13.26
CA ILE A 328 11.83 -13.08 -14.59
C ILE A 328 11.45 -11.61 -14.74
N ILE A 329 12.19 -10.92 -15.59
CA ILE A 329 11.94 -9.52 -15.95
C ILE A 329 10.94 -9.50 -17.10
N THR A 330 9.86 -8.74 -16.94
CA THR A 330 8.78 -8.66 -17.92
C THR A 330 8.25 -7.22 -18.04
N ASP A 331 7.15 -7.05 -18.78
CA ASP A 331 6.47 -5.77 -18.90
C ASP A 331 5.59 -5.46 -17.69
N ASP A 332 5.50 -4.20 -17.33
CA ASP A 332 4.50 -3.62 -16.41
C ASP A 332 3.52 -2.77 -17.25
N ASP A 333 3.38 -1.48 -17.01
CA ASP A 333 2.69 -0.52 -17.87
C ASP A 333 3.71 0.31 -18.65
N PRO A 334 4.04 -0.06 -19.91
CA PRO A 334 5.03 0.68 -20.67
C PRO A 334 4.56 2.07 -21.11
N HIS A 335 3.25 2.33 -21.15
CA HIS A 335 2.66 3.54 -21.75
C HIS A 335 3.17 3.73 -23.19
N ASP A 336 3.71 4.90 -23.53
CA ASP A 336 4.29 5.19 -24.84
C ASP A 336 5.79 4.88 -24.94
N GLU A 337 6.43 4.39 -23.87
CA GLU A 337 7.85 4.00 -23.87
C GLU A 337 8.05 2.59 -24.45
N ASP A 338 9.15 2.36 -25.17
CA ASP A 338 9.49 1.03 -25.70
C ASP A 338 9.70 0.03 -24.53
N PRO A 339 8.86 -1.02 -24.42
CA PRO A 339 8.97 -2.03 -23.36
C PRO A 339 10.35 -2.68 -23.27
N ALA A 340 11.05 -2.86 -24.40
CA ALA A 340 12.37 -3.47 -24.41
C ALA A 340 13.42 -2.58 -23.73
N VAL A 341 13.29 -1.26 -23.85
CA VAL A 341 14.17 -0.29 -23.16
C VAL A 341 13.94 -0.34 -21.65
N ILE A 342 12.68 -0.44 -21.22
CA ILE A 342 12.33 -0.55 -19.80
C ILE A 342 12.93 -1.84 -19.22
N ARG A 343 12.69 -3.00 -19.87
CA ARG A 343 13.25 -4.28 -19.42
C ARG A 343 14.77 -4.27 -19.37
N ALA A 344 15.42 -3.68 -20.38
CA ALA A 344 16.88 -3.54 -20.43
C ALA A 344 17.43 -2.72 -19.24
N GLY A 345 16.70 -1.66 -18.82
CA GLY A 345 17.02 -0.87 -17.63
C GLY A 345 17.02 -1.69 -16.35
N VAL A 346 15.97 -2.50 -16.14
CA VAL A 346 15.88 -3.44 -15.01
C VAL A 346 16.96 -4.51 -15.09
N ALA A 347 17.16 -5.11 -16.28
CA ALA A 347 18.13 -6.17 -16.50
C ALA A 347 19.58 -5.70 -16.28
N SER A 348 19.88 -4.42 -16.48
CA SER A 348 21.21 -3.87 -16.21
C SER A 348 21.63 -4.02 -14.75
N GLY A 349 20.73 -3.66 -13.82
CA GLY A 349 20.96 -3.81 -12.39
C GLY A 349 20.98 -5.29 -11.95
N ALA A 350 20.10 -6.12 -12.53
CA ALA A 350 20.09 -7.55 -12.28
C ALA A 350 21.40 -8.23 -12.68
N ARG A 351 21.93 -7.93 -13.87
CA ARG A 351 23.23 -8.46 -14.35
C ARG A 351 24.39 -8.00 -13.50
N ALA A 352 24.39 -6.73 -13.07
CA ALA A 352 25.42 -6.19 -12.20
C ALA A 352 25.42 -6.91 -10.84
N ALA A 353 24.26 -7.15 -10.24
CA ALA A 353 24.15 -7.89 -8.98
C ALA A 353 24.53 -9.38 -9.13
N GLN A 354 24.14 -10.02 -10.23
CA GLN A 354 24.47 -11.42 -10.54
C GLN A 354 25.98 -11.66 -10.66
N ALA A 355 26.75 -10.65 -11.05
CA ALA A 355 28.20 -10.70 -11.11
C ALA A 355 28.89 -10.65 -9.74
N THR A 356 28.17 -10.34 -8.67
CA THR A 356 28.66 -10.33 -7.28
C THR A 356 28.56 -11.72 -6.64
N ASP A 357 29.32 -11.97 -5.57
CA ASP A 357 29.23 -13.22 -4.82
C ASP A 357 27.82 -13.43 -4.21
N ALA A 358 27.15 -12.36 -3.79
CA ALA A 358 25.81 -12.42 -3.22
C ALA A 358 24.73 -12.77 -4.25
N GLY A 359 24.89 -12.36 -5.52
CA GLY A 359 23.95 -12.67 -6.61
C GLY A 359 24.33 -13.92 -7.42
N ARG A 360 25.45 -14.56 -7.09
CA ARG A 360 25.92 -15.74 -7.81
C ARG A 360 24.98 -16.93 -7.61
N GLY A 361 24.47 -17.47 -8.71
CA GLY A 361 23.55 -18.61 -8.73
C GLY A 361 22.08 -18.25 -8.96
N THR A 362 21.73 -16.99 -8.85
CA THR A 362 20.39 -16.52 -9.24
C THR A 362 20.20 -16.62 -10.74
N VAL A 363 19.09 -17.22 -11.18
CA VAL A 363 18.74 -17.32 -12.59
C VAL A 363 17.97 -16.08 -12.99
N VAL A 364 18.45 -15.35 -14.01
CA VAL A 364 17.78 -14.16 -14.54
C VAL A 364 17.32 -14.44 -15.97
N GLN A 365 16.04 -14.21 -16.26
CA GLN A 365 15.42 -14.34 -17.57
C GLN A 365 14.68 -13.07 -17.93
N GLU A 366 14.52 -12.80 -19.21
CA GLU A 366 13.66 -11.75 -19.75
C GLU A 366 12.60 -12.41 -20.60
N ILE A 367 11.33 -12.28 -20.22
CA ILE A 367 10.19 -12.91 -20.91
C ILE A 367 9.08 -11.89 -21.08
N ALA A 368 8.63 -11.69 -22.31
CA ALA A 368 7.48 -10.88 -22.68
C ALA A 368 6.57 -11.68 -23.61
N PRO A 369 5.26 -11.41 -23.61
CA PRO A 369 4.50 -10.51 -22.75
C PRO A 369 4.37 -11.03 -21.30
N ARG A 370 3.82 -10.21 -20.39
CA ARG A 370 3.70 -10.53 -18.95
C ARG A 370 2.96 -11.84 -18.66
N ALA A 371 1.85 -12.13 -19.34
CA ALA A 371 1.15 -13.41 -19.21
C ALA A 371 2.06 -14.62 -19.48
N ALA A 372 2.94 -14.53 -20.50
CA ALA A 372 3.91 -15.59 -20.80
C ALA A 372 4.98 -15.74 -19.68
N ALA A 373 5.39 -14.63 -19.07
CA ALA A 373 6.32 -14.64 -17.94
C ALA A 373 5.70 -15.33 -16.71
N ILE A 374 4.46 -15.03 -16.39
CA ILE A 374 3.70 -15.67 -15.30
C ILE A 374 3.53 -17.17 -15.58
N ALA A 375 3.11 -17.53 -16.79
CA ALA A 375 2.96 -18.93 -17.20
C ALA A 375 4.27 -19.70 -17.10
N ALA A 376 5.40 -19.13 -17.51
CA ALA A 376 6.72 -19.73 -17.41
C ALA A 376 7.15 -19.97 -15.97
N ALA A 377 6.90 -19.01 -15.07
CA ALA A 377 7.18 -19.16 -13.64
C ALA A 377 6.36 -20.29 -13.02
N VAL A 378 5.04 -20.31 -13.28
CA VAL A 378 4.12 -21.33 -12.76
C VAL A 378 4.45 -22.73 -13.28
N ALA A 379 4.77 -22.86 -14.57
CA ALA A 379 5.12 -24.15 -15.17
C ALA A 379 6.38 -24.76 -14.56
N LYS A 380 7.35 -23.94 -14.17
CA LYS A 380 8.65 -24.35 -13.64
C LYS A 380 8.64 -24.64 -12.13
N ALA A 381 7.80 -23.95 -11.38
CA ALA A 381 7.81 -24.01 -9.92
C ALA A 381 7.41 -25.37 -9.37
N GLY A 382 8.12 -25.85 -8.36
CA GLY A 382 7.77 -27.05 -7.58
C GLY A 382 6.67 -26.75 -6.55
N PRO A 383 6.12 -27.78 -5.89
CA PRO A 383 5.01 -27.62 -4.93
C PRO A 383 5.40 -26.86 -3.65
N HIS A 384 6.68 -26.73 -3.35
CA HIS A 384 7.23 -26.02 -2.20
C HIS A 384 7.79 -24.64 -2.54
N ASP A 385 7.74 -24.28 -3.82
CA ASP A 385 8.25 -23.00 -4.29
C ASP A 385 7.23 -21.89 -4.06
N THR A 386 7.73 -20.67 -3.97
CA THR A 386 6.92 -19.45 -3.91
C THR A 386 7.21 -18.60 -5.14
N ILE A 387 6.17 -18.08 -5.76
CA ILE A 387 6.23 -17.14 -6.88
C ILE A 387 5.63 -15.82 -6.43
N LEU A 388 6.43 -14.75 -6.45
CA LEU A 388 5.96 -13.38 -6.31
C LEU A 388 5.72 -12.78 -7.69
N ILE A 389 4.50 -12.34 -7.96
CA ILE A 389 4.15 -11.53 -9.13
C ILE A 389 3.99 -10.10 -8.63
N ALA A 390 4.96 -9.22 -8.96
CA ALA A 390 5.06 -7.88 -8.41
C ALA A 390 4.88 -6.78 -9.45
N GLY A 391 4.41 -5.61 -8.99
CA GLY A 391 4.27 -4.37 -9.74
C GLY A 391 2.82 -3.93 -9.85
N ARG A 392 1.97 -4.73 -10.46
CA ARG A 392 0.59 -4.35 -10.84
C ARG A 392 -0.47 -4.64 -9.77
N GLY A 393 -0.27 -5.67 -8.96
CA GLY A 393 -1.16 -5.99 -7.84
C GLY A 393 -2.63 -6.18 -8.25
N HIS A 394 -3.48 -5.20 -7.97
CA HIS A 394 -4.92 -5.22 -8.23
C HIS A 394 -5.33 -4.74 -9.63
N GLU A 395 -4.40 -4.19 -10.40
CA GLU A 395 -4.68 -3.61 -11.71
C GLU A 395 -5.11 -4.66 -12.72
N THR A 396 -6.13 -4.33 -13.52
CA THR A 396 -6.75 -5.21 -14.52
C THR A 396 -6.56 -4.72 -15.95
N ILE A 397 -5.93 -3.56 -16.12
CA ILE A 397 -5.67 -2.93 -17.42
C ILE A 397 -4.18 -2.66 -17.55
N GLN A 398 -3.56 -3.09 -18.62
CA GLN A 398 -2.21 -2.74 -19.04
C GLN A 398 -2.26 -1.74 -20.19
N GLU A 399 -1.58 -0.60 -20.07
CA GLU A 399 -1.49 0.38 -21.16
C GLU A 399 -0.20 0.17 -21.96
N VAL A 400 -0.35 -0.09 -23.27
CA VAL A 400 0.76 -0.28 -24.21
C VAL A 400 0.53 0.59 -25.43
N ALA A 401 1.36 1.59 -25.68
CA ALA A 401 1.29 2.50 -26.82
C ALA A 401 -0.12 3.10 -27.02
N GLY A 402 -0.73 3.59 -25.94
CA GLY A 402 -2.08 4.18 -25.93
C GLY A 402 -3.22 3.17 -26.08
N VAL A 403 -2.94 1.85 -26.04
CA VAL A 403 -3.95 0.79 -26.09
C VAL A 403 -4.09 0.14 -24.72
N ASN A 404 -5.32 0.11 -24.21
CA ASN A 404 -5.66 -0.59 -22.98
C ASN A 404 -5.91 -2.07 -23.26
N LEU A 405 -5.10 -2.94 -22.68
CA LEU A 405 -5.20 -4.39 -22.75
C LEU A 405 -5.72 -4.92 -21.41
N GLU A 406 -6.65 -5.86 -21.43
CA GLU A 406 -7.05 -6.58 -20.21
C GLU A 406 -5.91 -7.47 -19.74
N LEU A 407 -5.46 -7.29 -18.51
CA LEU A 407 -4.39 -8.07 -17.88
C LEU A 407 -4.53 -7.98 -16.35
N ASP A 408 -4.97 -9.07 -15.74
CA ASP A 408 -5.03 -9.24 -14.29
C ASP A 408 -4.06 -10.35 -13.89
N ASP A 409 -3.03 -9.99 -13.13
CA ASP A 409 -2.01 -10.95 -12.68
C ASP A 409 -2.60 -12.16 -11.94
N ARG A 410 -3.70 -11.96 -11.20
CA ARG A 410 -4.39 -13.03 -10.44
C ARG A 410 -5.05 -14.03 -11.38
N GLU A 411 -5.69 -13.53 -12.45
CA GLU A 411 -6.30 -14.38 -13.48
C GLU A 411 -5.24 -15.11 -14.30
N GLU A 412 -4.15 -14.45 -14.67
CA GLU A 412 -3.04 -15.08 -15.38
C GLU A 412 -2.41 -16.23 -14.56
N VAL A 413 -2.29 -16.05 -13.25
CA VAL A 413 -1.85 -17.13 -12.34
C VAL A 413 -2.84 -18.30 -12.36
N ARG A 414 -4.16 -18.04 -12.27
CA ARG A 414 -5.19 -19.10 -12.30
C ARG A 414 -5.19 -19.87 -13.62
N VAL A 415 -5.08 -19.15 -14.75
CA VAL A 415 -4.98 -19.74 -16.09
C VAL A 415 -3.73 -20.61 -16.20
N ALA A 416 -2.59 -20.13 -15.73
CA ALA A 416 -1.33 -20.88 -15.78
C ALA A 416 -1.38 -22.16 -14.92
N LEU A 417 -1.99 -22.10 -13.74
CA LEU A 417 -2.18 -23.26 -12.86
C LEU A 417 -3.11 -24.29 -13.50
N ALA A 418 -4.21 -23.87 -14.08
CA ALA A 418 -5.15 -24.77 -14.78
C ALA A 418 -4.48 -25.46 -15.99
N ALA A 419 -3.68 -24.74 -16.77
CA ALA A 419 -2.92 -25.29 -17.88
C ALA A 419 -1.90 -26.35 -17.42
N ARG A 420 -1.25 -26.14 -16.29
CA ARG A 420 -0.31 -27.09 -15.68
C ARG A 420 -1.01 -28.39 -15.23
N GLU A 421 -2.18 -28.30 -14.59
CA GLU A 421 -2.97 -29.45 -14.16
C GLU A 421 -3.52 -30.27 -15.33
N GLY A 422 -3.90 -29.61 -16.43
CA GLY A 422 -4.35 -30.27 -17.66
C GLY A 422 -3.23 -30.92 -18.51
N SER A 423 -1.96 -30.65 -18.14
CA SER A 423 -0.78 -31.22 -18.81
C SER A 423 -0.18 -32.42 -18.08
N LEU A 424 -0.69 -32.77 -16.89
CA LEU A 424 -0.38 -33.96 -16.09
C LEU A 424 -1.39 -35.07 -16.35
#